data_70d59cf0683787e226bddfdec7e4de36
#
_entry.id   70d59cf0683787e226bddfdec7e4de36
#
_cell.length_a   1.000
_cell.length_b   1.000
_cell.length_c   1.000
_cell.angle_alpha   90.00
_cell.angle_beta   90.00
_cell.angle_gamma   90.00
#
_symmetry.space_group_name_H-M   'P 1'
#
loop_
_entity.id
_entity.type
_entity.pdbx_description
1 polymer ?
#
loop_
_entity_poly.entity_id
_entity_poly.type
_entity_poly.pdbx_seq_one_letter_code
_entity_poly.pdbx_strand_id
1 'polypeptide(L)'
;QKMCKMDMSDGCGDFRMMSRQMVDAILELKEYNRYMKGLFSFVGFDTKWIEFHNVQRAAGNSKWNFSKLFAYAMEGMFSFSIAPIVWIGNIGTVIMISSILMTLFGLLVHVTSMFHLVCLILFLSGLQMLFVAILGQYTTKDYMESKQRPIYIVKETSKNLS
;
A
#
# COMPACT_ATOMS: atom_id res chain seq x y z
N GLN A 1 5.92 -6.79 0.97
CA GLN A 1 5.17 -7.94 1.56
C GLN A 1 4.57 -7.59 2.92
N LYS A 2 5.38 -7.16 3.90
CA LYS A 2 4.88 -6.83 5.26
C LYS A 2 3.87 -5.68 5.31
N MET A 3 3.96 -4.72 4.41
CA MET A 3 3.09 -3.53 4.40
C MET A 3 1.69 -3.78 3.84
N CYS A 4 1.53 -4.71 2.91
CA CYS A 4 0.24 -5.01 2.27
C CYS A 4 -0.43 -6.28 2.80
N LYS A 5 0.17 -7.01 3.75
CA LYS A 5 -0.30 -8.30 4.28
C LYS A 5 -0.66 -9.33 3.19
N MET A 6 -0.01 -9.25 2.03
CA MET A 6 -0.22 -10.15 0.90
C MET A 6 0.94 -11.12 0.79
N ASP A 7 0.62 -12.39 0.61
CA ASP A 7 1.61 -13.45 0.38
C ASP A 7 1.99 -13.44 -1.11
N MET A 8 3.08 -12.74 -1.43
CA MET A 8 3.65 -12.71 -2.78
C MET A 8 5.00 -13.41 -2.74
N SER A 9 5.13 -14.49 -3.49
CA SER A 9 6.41 -15.20 -3.62
C SER A 9 7.43 -14.35 -4.40
N ASP A 10 8.65 -14.28 -3.88
CA ASP A 10 9.75 -13.58 -4.55
C ASP A 10 10.14 -14.32 -5.84
N GLY A 11 10.48 -13.57 -6.89
CA GLY A 11 10.88 -14.15 -8.20
C GLY A 11 9.71 -14.58 -9.09
N CYS A 12 8.48 -14.37 -8.67
CA CYS A 12 7.28 -14.73 -9.40
C CYS A 12 7.17 -13.96 -10.72
N GLY A 13 7.26 -14.68 -11.84
CA GLY A 13 7.03 -14.14 -13.19
C GLY A 13 5.55 -13.84 -13.44
N ASP A 14 5.28 -13.12 -14.54
CA ASP A 14 3.91 -12.79 -14.97
C ASP A 14 3.24 -13.93 -15.78
N PHE A 15 3.99 -14.99 -16.10
CA PHE A 15 3.49 -16.13 -16.87
C PHE A 15 2.70 -17.08 -15.96
N ARG A 16 1.41 -17.29 -16.28
CA ARG A 16 0.48 -18.06 -15.44
C ARG A 16 -0.51 -18.86 -16.27
N MET A 17 -0.86 -20.04 -15.75
CA MET A 17 -2.03 -20.79 -16.19
C MET A 17 -3.09 -20.68 -15.08
N MET A 18 -4.32 -20.35 -15.46
CA MET A 18 -5.42 -20.16 -14.52
C MET A 18 -6.60 -21.05 -14.90
N SER A 19 -7.30 -21.58 -13.90
CA SER A 19 -8.58 -22.24 -14.11
C SER A 19 -9.65 -21.26 -14.60
N ARG A 20 -10.67 -21.73 -15.30
CA ARG A 20 -11.79 -20.87 -15.73
C ARG A 20 -12.45 -20.19 -14.57
N GLN A 21 -12.66 -20.89 -13.46
CA GLN A 21 -13.25 -20.37 -12.24
C GLN A 21 -12.44 -19.20 -11.65
N MET A 22 -11.11 -19.29 -11.64
CA MET A 22 -10.24 -18.19 -11.20
C MET A 22 -10.35 -16.97 -12.13
N VAL A 23 -10.42 -17.20 -13.44
CA VAL A 23 -10.59 -16.12 -14.42
C VAL A 23 -11.92 -15.41 -14.21
N ASP A 24 -13.02 -16.15 -14.02
CA ASP A 24 -14.33 -15.58 -13.80
C ASP A 24 -14.38 -14.75 -12.51
N ALA A 25 -13.77 -15.24 -11.42
CA ALA A 25 -13.63 -14.51 -10.16
C ALA A 25 -12.84 -13.20 -10.31
N ILE A 26 -11.79 -13.17 -11.15
CA ILE A 26 -11.03 -11.96 -11.44
C ILE A 26 -11.84 -10.99 -12.31
N LEU A 27 -12.65 -11.49 -13.23
CA LEU A 27 -13.50 -10.66 -14.10
C LEU A 27 -14.65 -10.00 -13.34
N GLU A 28 -15.14 -10.60 -12.26
CA GLU A 28 -16.12 -9.99 -11.36
C GLU A 28 -15.62 -8.74 -10.65
N LEU A 29 -14.29 -8.59 -10.51
CA LEU A 29 -13.68 -7.41 -9.91
C LEU A 29 -13.72 -6.24 -10.89
N LYS A 30 -14.56 -5.23 -10.61
CA LYS A 30 -14.82 -4.07 -11.49
C LYS A 30 -13.83 -2.92 -11.35
N GLU A 31 -12.60 -3.19 -10.89
CA GLU A 31 -11.61 -2.13 -10.67
C GLU A 31 -11.09 -1.57 -11.99
N TYR A 32 -10.98 -0.24 -12.09
CA TYR A 32 -10.34 0.44 -13.22
C TYR A 32 -8.82 0.25 -13.18
N ASN A 33 -8.20 0.57 -12.04
CA ASN A 33 -6.76 0.37 -11.82
C ASN A 33 -6.51 -1.02 -11.24
N ARG A 34 -6.14 -1.96 -12.11
CA ARG A 34 -5.91 -3.36 -11.75
C ARG A 34 -4.43 -3.60 -11.47
N TYR A 35 -4.04 -3.64 -10.22
CA TYR A 35 -2.74 -4.17 -9.82
C TYR A 35 -2.80 -5.70 -9.82
N MET A 36 -2.51 -6.33 -10.96
CA MET A 36 -2.75 -7.76 -11.20
C MET A 36 -2.09 -8.66 -10.16
N LYS A 37 -0.83 -8.37 -9.75
CA LYS A 37 -0.14 -9.19 -8.74
C LYS A 37 -0.88 -9.23 -7.40
N GLY A 38 -1.47 -8.12 -6.98
CA GLY A 38 -2.29 -8.05 -5.79
C GLY A 38 -3.65 -8.72 -5.94
N LEU A 39 -4.28 -8.62 -7.12
CA LEU A 39 -5.57 -9.27 -7.38
C LEU A 39 -5.47 -10.79 -7.33
N PHE A 40 -4.41 -11.37 -7.87
CA PHE A 40 -4.19 -12.82 -7.77
C PHE A 40 -4.07 -13.31 -6.33
N SER A 41 -3.37 -12.55 -5.49
CA SER A 41 -3.26 -12.85 -4.07
C SER A 41 -4.60 -12.64 -3.33
N PHE A 42 -5.38 -11.64 -3.74
CA PHE A 42 -6.69 -11.34 -3.15
C PHE A 42 -7.71 -12.43 -3.43
N VAL A 43 -7.74 -12.98 -4.64
CA VAL A 43 -8.67 -14.05 -5.05
C VAL A 43 -8.38 -15.36 -4.29
N GLY A 44 -7.15 -15.62 -3.88
CA GLY A 44 -6.79 -16.64 -2.88
C GLY A 44 -6.96 -18.10 -3.31
N PHE A 45 -6.93 -18.41 -4.61
CA PHE A 45 -6.94 -19.80 -5.09
C PHE A 45 -5.60 -20.50 -4.83
N ASP A 46 -5.64 -21.83 -4.69
CA ASP A 46 -4.44 -22.65 -4.51
C ASP A 46 -3.49 -22.46 -5.68
N THR A 47 -2.25 -22.11 -5.39
CA THR A 47 -1.23 -21.82 -6.40
C THR A 47 -0.13 -22.85 -6.35
N LYS A 48 0.16 -23.47 -7.49
CA LYS A 48 1.31 -24.35 -7.67
C LYS A 48 2.42 -23.60 -8.41
N TRP A 49 3.57 -23.52 -7.79
CA TRP A 49 4.77 -22.92 -8.37
C TRP A 49 5.52 -23.94 -9.21
N ILE A 50 5.89 -23.53 -10.41
CA ILE A 50 6.69 -24.36 -11.34
C ILE A 50 7.96 -23.59 -11.62
N GLU A 51 9.08 -24.13 -11.20
CA GLU A 51 10.40 -23.57 -11.49
C GLU A 51 10.77 -23.77 -12.96
N PHE A 52 11.31 -22.77 -13.60
CA PHE A 52 11.85 -22.86 -14.94
C PHE A 52 13.15 -22.07 -15.04
N HIS A 53 14.05 -22.51 -15.91
CA HIS A 53 15.28 -21.79 -16.18
C HIS A 53 14.98 -20.51 -16.97
N ASN A 54 15.39 -19.36 -16.42
CA ASN A 54 15.23 -18.09 -17.10
C ASN A 54 16.27 -17.97 -18.22
N VAL A 55 15.82 -18.04 -19.46
CA VAL A 55 16.67 -17.90 -20.65
C VAL A 55 16.77 -16.42 -21.00
N GLN A 56 18.00 -15.96 -21.35
CA GLN A 56 18.20 -14.60 -21.81
C GLN A 56 17.33 -14.31 -23.04
N ARG A 57 16.83 -13.08 -23.13
CA ARG A 57 16.03 -12.64 -24.28
C ARG A 57 16.87 -12.74 -25.55
N ALA A 58 16.30 -13.34 -26.60
CA ALA A 58 16.96 -13.44 -27.91
C ALA A 58 17.20 -12.07 -28.56
N ALA A 59 16.35 -11.06 -28.28
CA ALA A 59 16.50 -9.68 -28.77
C ALA A 59 15.74 -8.68 -27.89
N GLY A 60 16.18 -7.43 -27.89
CA GLY A 60 15.53 -6.29 -27.23
C GLY A 60 15.99 -6.03 -25.79
N ASN A 61 15.86 -4.77 -25.38
CA ASN A 61 16.16 -4.31 -24.01
C ASN A 61 14.88 -4.19 -23.17
N SER A 62 15.03 -4.26 -21.86
CA SER A 62 13.92 -4.03 -20.94
C SER A 62 13.35 -2.62 -21.10
N LYS A 63 12.04 -2.50 -21.33
CA LYS A 63 11.32 -1.20 -21.38
C LYS A 63 11.06 -0.63 -19.97
N TRP A 64 11.41 -1.36 -18.92
CA TRP A 64 11.27 -0.93 -17.54
C TRP A 64 12.43 -0.03 -17.15
N ASN A 65 12.11 1.21 -16.77
CA ASN A 65 13.02 2.16 -16.17
C ASN A 65 12.71 2.24 -14.67
N PHE A 66 13.66 2.68 -13.85
CA PHE A 66 13.49 2.85 -12.40
C PHE A 66 12.24 3.67 -12.05
N SER A 67 11.99 4.77 -12.76
CA SER A 67 10.81 5.61 -12.59
C SER A 67 9.49 4.85 -12.79
N LYS A 68 9.39 4.02 -13.83
CA LYS A 68 8.20 3.19 -14.10
C LYS A 68 8.02 2.10 -13.06
N LEU A 69 9.12 1.50 -12.61
CA LEU A 69 9.09 0.47 -11.57
C LEU A 69 8.63 1.08 -10.23
N PHE A 70 9.14 2.26 -9.89
CA PHE A 70 8.73 3.01 -8.69
C PHE A 70 7.24 3.38 -8.75
N ALA A 71 6.77 3.95 -9.86
CA ALA A 71 5.36 4.29 -10.06
C ALA A 71 4.44 3.07 -9.91
N TYR A 72 4.83 1.93 -10.51
CA TYR A 72 4.09 0.68 -10.38
C TYR A 72 4.06 0.14 -8.93
N ALA A 73 5.18 0.25 -8.22
CA ALA A 73 5.24 -0.14 -6.81
C ALA A 73 4.36 0.76 -5.93
N MET A 74 4.36 2.07 -6.18
CA MET A 74 3.50 3.03 -5.48
C MET A 74 2.01 2.75 -5.75
N GLU A 75 1.64 2.48 -7.00
CA GLU A 75 0.27 2.13 -7.35
C GLU A 75 -0.19 0.86 -6.63
N GLY A 76 0.65 -0.18 -6.59
CA GLY A 76 0.37 -1.39 -5.82
C GLY A 76 0.20 -1.12 -4.33
N MET A 77 1.04 -0.27 -3.76
CA MET A 77 0.98 0.08 -2.34
C MET A 77 -0.31 0.84 -2.00
N PHE A 78 -0.69 1.85 -2.78
CA PHE A 78 -1.93 2.61 -2.55
C PHE A 78 -3.20 1.80 -2.86
N SER A 79 -3.12 0.81 -3.74
CA SER A 79 -4.27 -0.04 -4.07
C SER A 79 -4.66 -1.03 -2.97
N PHE A 80 -3.71 -1.41 -2.09
CA PHE A 80 -3.91 -2.49 -1.11
C PHE A 80 -3.50 -2.12 0.32
N SER A 81 -3.00 -0.92 0.56
CA SER A 81 -2.49 -0.54 1.89
C SER A 81 -2.77 0.91 2.23
N ILE A 82 -3.17 1.13 3.47
CA ILE A 82 -3.28 2.46 4.10
C ILE A 82 -1.96 2.88 4.77
N ALA A 83 -0.94 2.01 4.75
CA ALA A 83 0.31 2.21 5.49
C ALA A 83 0.99 3.56 5.22
N PRO A 84 1.07 4.10 3.97
CA PRO A 84 1.71 5.38 3.73
C PRO A 84 1.07 6.53 4.50
N ILE A 85 -0.25 6.53 4.60
CA ILE A 85 -1.00 7.57 5.31
C ILE A 85 -0.80 7.45 6.83
N VAL A 86 -0.78 6.22 7.34
CA VAL A 86 -0.48 5.96 8.75
C VAL A 86 0.94 6.42 9.10
N TRP A 87 1.91 6.23 8.22
CA TRP A 87 3.27 6.71 8.44
C TRP A 87 3.38 8.22 8.51
N ILE A 88 2.67 8.94 7.64
CA ILE A 88 2.60 10.40 7.69
C ILE A 88 2.05 10.86 9.05
N GLY A 89 0.99 10.22 9.54
CA GLY A 89 0.42 10.50 10.85
C GLY A 89 1.41 10.24 11.99
N ASN A 90 2.13 9.11 11.95
CA ASN A 90 3.13 8.79 12.96
C ASN A 90 4.29 9.79 12.96
N ILE A 91 4.80 10.19 11.79
CA ILE A 91 5.84 11.22 11.66
C ILE A 91 5.34 12.54 12.24
N GLY A 92 4.11 12.97 11.88
CA GLY A 92 3.50 14.18 12.43
C GLY A 92 3.39 14.14 13.95
N THR A 93 3.00 12.99 14.53
CA THR A 93 2.93 12.80 15.98
C THR A 93 4.30 12.91 16.65
N VAL A 94 5.33 12.32 16.05
CA VAL A 94 6.71 12.40 16.57
C VAL A 94 7.21 13.85 16.54
N ILE A 95 7.00 14.58 15.43
CA ILE A 95 7.37 15.99 15.31
C ILE A 95 6.63 16.85 16.36
N MET A 96 5.34 16.62 16.56
CA MET A 96 4.55 17.32 17.53
C MET A 96 5.04 17.10 18.97
N ILE A 97 5.29 15.85 19.35
CA ILE A 97 5.80 15.51 20.68
C ILE A 97 7.19 16.09 20.90
N SER A 98 8.09 15.94 19.91
CA SER A 98 9.45 16.47 20.01
C SER A 98 9.49 17.99 20.15
N SER A 99 8.60 18.72 19.47
CA SER A 99 8.51 20.16 19.58
C SER A 99 8.03 20.62 20.97
N ILE A 100 7.12 19.89 21.59
CA ILE A 100 6.68 20.16 22.97
C ILE A 100 7.83 19.98 23.94
N LEU A 101 8.58 18.86 23.82
CA LEU A 101 9.73 18.58 24.67
C LEU A 101 10.84 19.64 24.50
N MET A 102 11.12 20.05 23.26
CA MET A 102 12.08 21.13 22.97
C MET A 102 11.63 22.47 23.57
N THR A 103 10.33 22.79 23.49
CA THR A 103 9.80 24.01 24.10
C THR A 103 9.97 24.02 25.61
N LEU A 104 9.64 22.90 26.29
CA LEU A 104 9.83 22.75 27.73
C LEU A 104 11.29 22.86 28.12
N PHE A 105 12.19 22.23 27.39
CA PHE A 105 13.63 22.34 27.60
C PHE A 105 14.13 23.78 27.42
N GLY A 106 13.68 24.46 26.35
CA GLY A 106 14.03 25.84 26.04
C GLY A 106 13.60 26.84 27.15
N LEU A 107 12.46 26.58 27.79
CA LEU A 107 11.97 27.38 28.93
C LEU A 107 12.89 27.21 30.16
N LEU A 108 13.38 25.98 30.42
CA LEU A 108 14.29 25.69 31.53
C LEU A 108 15.66 26.35 31.35
N VAL A 109 16.16 26.43 30.12
CA VAL A 109 17.50 26.97 29.81
C VAL A 109 17.48 28.45 29.39
N HIS A 110 16.31 29.07 29.40
CA HIS A 110 16.08 30.49 29.00
C HIS A 110 16.62 30.80 27.60
N VAL A 111 16.29 29.94 26.61
CA VAL A 111 16.67 30.14 25.21
C VAL A 111 15.91 31.30 24.58
N THR A 112 16.46 31.90 23.52
CA THR A 112 15.93 33.03 22.78
C THR A 112 14.49 32.80 22.27
N SER A 113 13.69 33.86 22.19
CA SER A 113 12.30 33.82 21.66
C SER A 113 12.20 33.23 20.27
N MET A 114 13.24 33.38 19.44
CA MET A 114 13.31 32.79 18.11
C MET A 114 13.27 31.23 18.16
N PHE A 115 13.88 30.63 19.17
CA PHE A 115 13.82 29.17 19.37
C PHE A 115 12.38 28.69 19.64
N HIS A 116 11.65 29.39 20.51
CA HIS A 116 10.24 29.07 20.81
C HIS A 116 9.32 29.26 19.60
N LEU A 117 9.62 30.25 18.74
CA LEU A 117 8.91 30.44 17.47
C LEU A 117 9.10 29.24 16.53
N VAL A 118 10.34 28.74 16.41
CA VAL A 118 10.64 27.53 15.60
C VAL A 118 9.91 26.31 16.17
N CYS A 119 9.92 26.11 17.48
CA CYS A 119 9.19 25.04 18.14
C CYS A 119 7.67 25.11 17.88
N LEU A 120 7.10 26.33 17.91
CA LEU A 120 5.68 26.54 17.61
C LEU A 120 5.35 26.16 16.15
N ILE A 121 6.20 26.55 15.19
CA ILE A 121 6.04 26.17 13.78
C ILE A 121 6.11 24.66 13.61
N LEU A 122 7.06 23.99 14.26
CA LEU A 122 7.16 22.53 14.25
C LEU A 122 5.94 21.85 14.86
N PHE A 123 5.42 22.38 15.96
CA PHE A 123 4.20 21.88 16.59
C PHE A 123 3.00 21.95 15.63
N LEU A 124 2.78 23.13 15.03
CA LEU A 124 1.68 23.34 14.08
C LEU A 124 1.83 22.46 12.85
N SER A 125 3.06 22.30 12.33
CA SER A 125 3.35 21.40 11.21
C SER A 125 3.04 19.95 11.54
N GLY A 126 3.44 19.47 12.71
CA GLY A 126 3.15 18.11 13.18
C GLY A 126 1.64 17.87 13.35
N LEU A 127 0.94 18.84 13.93
CA LEU A 127 -0.52 18.81 14.09
C LEU A 127 -1.24 18.79 12.73
N GLN A 128 -0.78 19.59 11.77
CA GLN A 128 -1.31 19.60 10.41
C GLN A 128 -1.12 18.25 9.69
N MET A 129 0.07 17.65 9.82
CA MET A 129 0.32 16.31 9.27
C MET A 129 -0.61 15.26 9.86
N LEU A 130 -0.91 15.36 11.15
CA LEU A 130 -1.84 14.45 11.83
C LEU A 130 -3.27 14.58 11.29
N PHE A 131 -3.77 15.81 11.11
CA PHE A 131 -5.09 16.04 10.52
C PHE A 131 -5.17 15.52 9.07
N VAL A 132 -4.14 15.78 8.27
CA VAL A 132 -4.06 15.25 6.89
C VAL A 132 -4.06 13.72 6.88
N ALA A 133 -3.35 13.09 7.81
CA ALA A 133 -3.35 11.63 7.93
C ALA A 133 -4.72 11.07 8.32
N ILE A 134 -5.45 11.72 9.22
CA ILE A 134 -6.82 11.33 9.60
C ILE A 134 -7.74 11.43 8.38
N LEU A 135 -7.77 12.57 7.69
CA LEU A 135 -8.57 12.75 6.49
C LEU A 135 -8.20 11.72 5.40
N GLY A 136 -6.90 11.48 5.21
CA GLY A 136 -6.41 10.48 4.28
C GLY A 136 -6.88 9.06 4.61
N GLN A 137 -7.01 8.70 5.89
CA GLN A 137 -7.56 7.40 6.29
C GLN A 137 -9.05 7.28 5.93
N TYR A 138 -9.86 8.32 6.13
CA TYR A 138 -11.27 8.33 5.70
C TYR A 138 -11.38 8.20 4.19
N THR A 139 -10.64 9.03 3.45
CA THR A 139 -10.62 9.00 1.97
C THR A 139 -10.19 7.63 1.45
N THR A 140 -9.23 6.98 2.11
CA THR A 140 -8.78 5.63 1.71
C THR A 140 -9.86 4.58 1.96
N LYS A 141 -10.62 4.68 3.05
CA LYS A 141 -11.75 3.77 3.30
C LYS A 141 -12.82 3.93 2.23
N ASP A 142 -13.21 5.17 1.92
CA ASP A 142 -14.16 5.46 0.84
C ASP A 142 -13.67 4.93 -0.51
N TYR A 143 -12.37 5.08 -0.81
CA TYR A 143 -11.75 4.52 -2.00
C TYR A 143 -11.81 3.00 -2.03
N MET A 144 -11.55 2.33 -0.91
CA MET A 144 -11.66 0.86 -0.82
C MET A 144 -13.10 0.39 -1.02
N GLU A 145 -14.08 1.09 -0.46
CA GLU A 145 -15.50 0.78 -0.65
C GLU A 145 -15.97 1.04 -2.08
N SER A 146 -15.51 2.12 -2.71
CA SER A 146 -15.84 2.42 -4.10
C SER A 146 -15.37 1.36 -5.10
N LYS A 147 -14.36 0.55 -4.74
CA LYS A 147 -13.91 -0.60 -5.54
C LYS A 147 -14.92 -1.75 -5.57
N GLN A 148 -15.90 -1.77 -4.67
CA GLN A 148 -16.95 -2.80 -4.59
C GLN A 148 -16.38 -4.23 -4.64
N ARG A 149 -15.25 -4.47 -3.95
CA ARG A 149 -14.67 -5.80 -3.87
C ARG A 149 -15.59 -6.70 -3.05
N PRO A 150 -15.88 -7.92 -3.52
CA PRO A 150 -16.62 -8.88 -2.73
C PRO A 150 -15.86 -9.23 -1.45
N ILE A 151 -16.57 -9.36 -0.34
CA ILE A 151 -16.00 -9.71 0.97
C ILE A 151 -15.41 -11.12 0.95
N TYR A 152 -15.99 -12.01 0.13
CA TYR A 152 -15.53 -13.37 -0.08
C TYR A 152 -15.73 -13.80 -1.54
N ILE A 153 -14.89 -14.72 -1.97
CA ILE A 153 -15.00 -15.36 -3.29
C ILE A 153 -15.31 -16.84 -3.04
N VAL A 154 -16.42 -17.32 -3.62
CA VAL A 154 -16.86 -18.71 -3.46
C VAL A 154 -15.95 -19.61 -4.31
N LYS A 155 -15.19 -20.50 -3.65
CA LYS A 155 -14.34 -21.49 -4.32
C LYS A 155 -15.15 -22.73 -4.72
N GLU A 156 -16.03 -23.19 -3.87
CA GLU A 156 -16.87 -24.38 -4.10
C GLU A 156 -18.27 -24.18 -3.56
N THR A 157 -19.27 -24.66 -4.27
CA THR A 157 -20.68 -24.65 -3.84
C THR A 157 -21.16 -26.08 -3.78
N SER A 158 -22.06 -26.40 -2.84
CA SER A 158 -22.65 -27.74 -2.70
C SER A 158 -23.34 -28.25 -3.98
N LYS A 159 -23.76 -27.33 -4.87
CA LYS A 159 -24.32 -27.67 -6.19
C LYS A 159 -23.30 -28.23 -7.20
N ASN A 160 -22.01 -28.05 -6.96
CA ASN A 160 -20.93 -28.55 -7.84
C ASN A 160 -20.38 -29.89 -7.37
N LEU A 161 -20.94 -30.45 -6.28
CA LEU A 161 -20.56 -31.74 -5.70
C LEU A 161 -21.51 -32.89 -6.09
N SER A 162 -22.51 -32.62 -6.92
CA SER A 162 -23.49 -33.61 -7.41
C SER A 162 -23.19 -34.03 -8.85
#